data_62b8922ef104e7ac5b2b59365329dcab
#
_entry.id   62b8922ef104e7ac5b2b59365329dcab
#
_cell.length_a   1.000
_cell.length_b   1.000
_cell.length_c   1.000
_cell.angle_alpha   90.00
_cell.angle_beta   90.00
_cell.angle_gamma   90.00
#
_symmetry.space_group_name_H-M   'P 1'
#
loop_
_entity.id
_entity.type
_entity.pdbx_description
1 polymer ?
#
loop_
_entity_poly.entity_id
_entity_poly.type
_entity_poly.pdbx_seq_one_letter_code
_entity_poly.pdbx_strand_id
1 'polypeptide(L)'
;MAVTATVDRLRRSGVEVIDFGAGEPDFGTPVAIKGAAHDALDAEFTKYTPVPGIAELRRAVCDRYKTDYGVEYTESQVILTAGGKQALYNTALVLFGPGDEVITHQPYWPTIVEQVKLADATPVAVMTSPGDGFAIHADRILAAVTPKTRGIIINSPCNPTGALISESEFRKIAEFAGKKDIWLVVDLCYEKLIYDSVPHNLPKILADLCPETGVICGSASKAYAMTGWRCGWTIGPAKMVAAENAIQSHATSNVNSITQKAVVEALNGVQTPVKAMLDEYRTRRDNLYGWLTADPRIKCLKPAGAFYMFPDISEAMAAGGFRTSIEFAQALLDDKRVAVTPGEAFDSPGFIRMSYATSMENLKEGSRRLVEFVQARAGAPAAAAR
;
A
#
# COMPACT_ATOMS: atom_id res chain seq x y z
N MET A 1 -7.63 -15.43 1.44
CA MET A 1 -8.83 -15.91 0.68
C MET A 1 -9.82 -16.66 1.57
N ALA A 2 -9.44 -17.59 2.44
CA ALA A 2 -10.38 -18.32 3.30
C ALA A 2 -11.14 -17.42 4.29
N VAL A 3 -10.45 -16.52 5.00
CA VAL A 3 -11.07 -15.58 5.97
C VAL A 3 -12.08 -14.66 5.26
N THR A 4 -11.73 -14.07 4.13
CA THR A 4 -12.62 -13.17 3.35
C THR A 4 -13.91 -13.89 2.91
N ALA A 5 -13.79 -15.10 2.37
CA ALA A 5 -14.95 -15.89 1.96
C ALA A 5 -15.86 -16.25 3.15
N THR A 6 -15.26 -16.49 4.33
CA THR A 6 -16.02 -16.75 5.56
C THR A 6 -16.75 -15.49 6.05
N VAL A 7 -16.10 -14.31 6.00
CA VAL A 7 -16.74 -13.03 6.34
C VAL A 7 -17.95 -12.77 5.43
N ASP A 8 -17.80 -12.92 4.13
CA ASP A 8 -18.90 -12.73 3.17
C ASP A 8 -20.07 -13.67 3.43
N ARG A 9 -19.79 -14.95 3.74
CA ARG A 9 -20.80 -15.93 4.10
C ARG A 9 -21.54 -15.54 5.37
N LEU A 10 -20.83 -15.13 6.43
CA LEU A 10 -21.41 -14.70 7.70
C LEU A 10 -22.31 -13.47 7.52
N ARG A 11 -21.85 -12.47 6.78
CA ARG A 11 -22.64 -11.27 6.46
C ARG A 11 -23.92 -11.61 5.70
N ARG A 12 -23.84 -12.50 4.71
CA ARG A 12 -25.04 -12.95 3.97
C ARG A 12 -26.05 -13.71 4.85
N SER A 13 -25.58 -14.35 5.92
CA SER A 13 -26.45 -15.00 6.90
C SER A 13 -26.95 -14.06 8.02
N GLY A 14 -26.71 -12.74 7.91
CA GLY A 14 -27.16 -11.75 8.89
C GLY A 14 -26.29 -11.65 10.15
N VAL A 15 -25.13 -12.30 10.17
CA VAL A 15 -24.19 -12.22 11.29
C VAL A 15 -23.33 -10.98 11.15
N GLU A 16 -23.33 -10.12 12.15
CA GLU A 16 -22.47 -8.95 12.23
C GLU A 16 -21.02 -9.38 12.47
N VAL A 17 -20.10 -8.90 11.61
CA VAL A 17 -18.65 -9.15 11.69
C VAL A 17 -17.92 -7.82 11.65
N ILE A 18 -17.08 -7.58 12.65
CA ILE A 18 -16.13 -6.47 12.65
C ILE A 18 -14.93 -6.88 11.78
N ASP A 19 -14.75 -6.18 10.67
CA ASP A 19 -13.76 -6.55 9.66
C ASP A 19 -12.62 -5.54 9.59
N PHE A 20 -11.45 -5.97 10.06
CA PHE A 20 -10.18 -5.25 9.95
C PHE A 20 -9.33 -5.68 8.75
N GLY A 21 -9.85 -6.54 7.88
CA GLY A 21 -9.15 -7.03 6.69
C GLY A 21 -9.17 -6.05 5.52
N ALA A 22 -10.09 -5.06 5.54
CA ALA A 22 -10.27 -4.14 4.42
C ALA A 22 -9.03 -3.30 4.14
N GLY A 23 -8.66 -3.22 2.87
CA GLY A 23 -7.52 -2.43 2.40
C GLY A 23 -7.95 -1.13 1.71
N GLU A 24 -9.03 -0.49 2.16
CA GLU A 24 -9.57 0.72 1.55
C GLU A 24 -10.08 1.72 2.60
N PRO A 25 -10.06 3.04 2.29
CA PRO A 25 -10.68 4.05 3.14
C PRO A 25 -12.17 3.79 3.35
N ASP A 26 -12.64 4.02 4.58
CA ASP A 26 -14.06 3.99 4.93
C ASP A 26 -14.77 5.34 4.68
N PHE A 27 -14.01 6.37 4.31
CA PHE A 27 -14.55 7.66 3.90
C PHE A 27 -15.13 7.59 2.50
N GLY A 28 -16.17 8.38 2.26
CA GLY A 28 -16.66 8.63 0.91
C GLY A 28 -15.72 9.54 0.11
N THR A 29 -15.67 9.34 -1.20
CA THR A 29 -15.00 10.29 -2.11
C THR A 29 -15.50 11.72 -1.88
N PRO A 30 -14.63 12.73 -1.73
CA PRO A 30 -15.02 14.14 -1.52
C PRO A 30 -16.04 14.66 -2.54
N VAL A 31 -16.94 15.53 -2.07
CA VAL A 31 -18.10 16.01 -2.88
C VAL A 31 -17.66 16.71 -4.17
N ALA A 32 -16.61 17.55 -4.12
CA ALA A 32 -16.11 18.24 -5.31
C ALA A 32 -15.63 17.26 -6.39
N ILE A 33 -14.94 16.19 -5.99
CA ILE A 33 -14.47 15.15 -6.92
C ILE A 33 -15.64 14.42 -7.57
N LYS A 34 -16.69 14.10 -6.79
CA LYS A 34 -17.93 13.51 -7.35
C LYS A 34 -18.64 14.48 -8.29
N GLY A 35 -18.66 15.78 -7.93
CA GLY A 35 -19.20 16.83 -8.78
C GLY A 35 -18.53 16.87 -10.15
N ALA A 36 -17.20 16.88 -10.20
CA ALA A 36 -16.44 16.85 -11.45
C ALA A 36 -16.74 15.61 -12.31
N ALA A 37 -17.05 14.48 -11.69
CA ALA A 37 -17.52 13.30 -12.44
C ALA A 37 -18.92 13.48 -13.02
N HIS A 38 -19.85 14.09 -12.28
CA HIS A 38 -21.19 14.41 -12.78
C HIS A 38 -21.11 15.40 -13.95
N ASP A 39 -20.30 16.47 -13.81
CA ASP A 39 -20.10 17.44 -14.88
C ASP A 39 -19.51 16.78 -16.15
N ALA A 40 -18.61 15.83 -15.99
CA ALA A 40 -18.04 15.08 -17.12
C ALA A 40 -19.10 14.19 -17.80
N LEU A 41 -20.01 13.58 -17.04
CA LEU A 41 -21.13 12.81 -17.58
C LEU A 41 -22.11 13.71 -18.35
N ASP A 42 -22.49 14.84 -17.77
CA ASP A 42 -23.41 15.80 -18.39
C ASP A 42 -22.82 16.43 -19.65
N ALA A 43 -21.47 16.59 -19.69
CA ALA A 43 -20.73 17.03 -20.86
C ALA A 43 -20.47 15.92 -21.91
N GLU A 44 -21.07 14.75 -21.76
CA GLU A 44 -20.89 13.59 -22.67
C GLU A 44 -19.41 13.16 -22.81
N PHE A 45 -18.57 13.33 -21.78
CA PHE A 45 -17.18 12.94 -21.80
C PHE A 45 -17.01 11.42 -21.61
N THR A 46 -17.66 10.66 -22.49
CA THR A 46 -17.84 9.19 -22.39
C THR A 46 -17.12 8.40 -23.47
N LYS A 47 -16.24 9.03 -24.23
CA LYS A 47 -15.51 8.42 -25.36
C LYS A 47 -14.07 8.06 -24.96
N TYR A 48 -13.39 7.34 -25.83
CA TYR A 48 -11.96 7.07 -25.68
C TYR A 48 -11.16 8.37 -25.57
N THR A 49 -10.13 8.32 -24.73
CA THR A 49 -9.11 9.35 -24.60
C THR A 49 -7.76 8.80 -25.07
N PRO A 50 -6.70 9.62 -25.20
CA PRO A 50 -5.37 9.10 -25.38
C PRO A 50 -5.00 8.06 -24.32
N VAL A 51 -4.31 7.00 -24.74
CA VAL A 51 -3.93 5.88 -23.83
C VAL A 51 -3.16 6.34 -22.59
N PRO A 52 -2.18 7.27 -22.68
CA PRO A 52 -1.47 7.74 -21.50
C PRO A 52 -2.31 8.67 -20.60
N GLY A 53 -3.56 8.93 -20.95
CA GLY A 53 -4.46 9.83 -20.27
C GLY A 53 -4.54 11.22 -20.91
N ILE A 54 -5.56 11.99 -20.53
CA ILE A 54 -5.73 13.37 -21.00
C ILE A 54 -4.58 14.27 -20.53
N ALA A 55 -4.16 15.22 -21.39
CA ALA A 55 -3.08 16.14 -21.10
C ALA A 55 -3.31 16.93 -19.80
N GLU A 56 -4.55 17.36 -19.56
CA GLU A 56 -4.97 18.06 -18.35
C GLU A 56 -4.65 17.27 -17.08
N LEU A 57 -4.91 15.95 -17.03
CA LEU A 57 -4.65 15.13 -15.86
C LEU A 57 -3.14 14.84 -15.71
N ARG A 58 -2.42 14.58 -16.82
CA ARG A 58 -0.96 14.40 -16.74
C ARG A 58 -0.28 15.66 -16.20
N ARG A 59 -0.74 16.84 -16.64
CA ARG A 59 -0.28 18.13 -16.09
C ARG A 59 -0.62 18.28 -14.60
N ALA A 60 -1.85 17.93 -14.20
CA ALA A 60 -2.25 17.99 -12.78
C ALA A 60 -1.37 17.09 -11.90
N VAL A 61 -0.95 15.92 -12.39
CA VAL A 61 0.04 15.08 -11.69
C VAL A 61 1.38 15.81 -11.57
N CYS A 62 1.90 16.38 -12.66
CA CYS A 62 3.16 17.15 -12.62
C CYS A 62 3.10 18.30 -11.61
N ASP A 63 2.03 19.09 -11.67
CA ASP A 63 1.82 20.26 -10.80
C ASP A 63 1.68 19.84 -9.33
N ARG A 64 1.03 18.71 -9.05
CA ARG A 64 0.91 18.18 -7.69
C ARG A 64 2.27 17.75 -7.13
N TYR A 65 3.09 17.06 -7.91
CA TYR A 65 4.43 16.66 -7.48
C TYR A 65 5.38 17.86 -7.35
N LYS A 66 5.24 18.87 -8.20
CA LYS A 66 5.95 20.15 -8.03
C LYS A 66 5.58 20.84 -6.71
N THR A 67 4.28 20.90 -6.41
CA THR A 67 3.77 21.55 -5.19
C THR A 67 4.17 20.78 -3.93
N ASP A 68 4.07 19.46 -3.91
CA ASP A 68 4.26 18.64 -2.72
C ASP A 68 5.73 18.31 -2.46
N TYR A 69 6.53 18.15 -3.51
CA TYR A 69 7.90 17.61 -3.42
C TYR A 69 8.97 18.53 -4.02
N GLY A 70 8.58 19.60 -4.70
CA GLY A 70 9.52 20.50 -5.37
C GLY A 70 10.24 19.88 -6.58
N VAL A 71 9.58 18.91 -7.25
CA VAL A 71 10.13 18.21 -8.43
C VAL A 71 9.33 18.56 -9.66
N GLU A 72 10.02 18.95 -10.72
CA GLU A 72 9.41 19.23 -12.02
C GLU A 72 9.49 18.02 -12.93
N TYR A 73 8.32 17.52 -13.33
CA TYR A 73 8.17 16.51 -14.37
C TYR A 73 7.46 17.10 -15.58
N THR A 74 7.65 16.48 -16.75
CA THR A 74 6.91 16.80 -17.97
C THR A 74 5.79 15.80 -18.22
N GLU A 75 4.78 16.20 -18.98
CA GLU A 75 3.67 15.31 -19.33
C GLU A 75 4.10 14.02 -20.06
N SER A 76 5.26 14.04 -20.75
CA SER A 76 5.83 12.85 -21.40
C SER A 76 6.41 11.82 -20.41
N GLN A 77 6.63 12.24 -19.16
CA GLN A 77 7.12 11.39 -18.08
C GLN A 77 5.98 10.78 -17.25
N VAL A 78 4.71 11.02 -17.63
CA VAL A 78 3.52 10.58 -16.87
C VAL A 78 2.61 9.75 -17.75
N ILE A 79 2.19 8.57 -17.26
CA ILE A 79 1.11 7.77 -17.81
C ILE A 79 0.08 7.44 -16.73
N LEU A 80 -1.20 7.61 -17.04
CA LEU A 80 -2.32 7.24 -16.20
C LEU A 80 -2.63 5.75 -16.33
N THR A 81 -2.95 5.11 -15.22
CA THR A 81 -3.18 3.66 -15.14
C THR A 81 -4.46 3.35 -14.36
N ALA A 82 -5.01 2.14 -14.51
CA ALA A 82 -6.20 1.69 -13.77
C ALA A 82 -5.86 1.40 -12.29
N GLY A 83 -5.45 2.43 -11.58
CA GLY A 83 -4.96 2.42 -10.19
C GLY A 83 -3.47 2.08 -10.09
N GLY A 84 -2.88 2.32 -8.91
CA GLY A 84 -1.47 2.04 -8.66
C GLY A 84 -1.05 0.56 -8.88
N LYS A 85 -2.02 -0.37 -8.80
CA LYS A 85 -1.76 -1.78 -9.12
C LYS A 85 -1.36 -1.98 -10.58
N GLN A 86 -2.02 -1.29 -11.52
CA GLN A 86 -1.64 -1.35 -12.92
C GLN A 86 -0.36 -0.57 -13.19
N ALA A 87 -0.09 0.53 -12.47
CA ALA A 87 1.19 1.23 -12.55
C ALA A 87 2.36 0.26 -12.29
N LEU A 88 2.34 -0.42 -11.14
CA LEU A 88 3.34 -1.43 -10.79
C LEU A 88 3.41 -2.59 -11.79
N TYR A 89 2.26 -3.07 -12.28
CA TYR A 89 2.19 -4.16 -13.25
C TYR A 89 2.85 -3.78 -14.59
N ASN A 90 2.48 -2.62 -15.15
CA ASN A 90 3.08 -2.14 -16.39
C ASN A 90 4.59 -1.90 -16.22
N THR A 91 4.98 -1.28 -15.10
CA THR A 91 6.39 -1.06 -14.75
C THR A 91 7.15 -2.40 -14.70
N ALA A 92 6.61 -3.41 -14.04
CA ALA A 92 7.26 -4.72 -13.95
C ALA A 92 7.44 -5.36 -15.34
N LEU A 93 6.41 -5.32 -16.19
CA LEU A 93 6.48 -5.90 -17.55
C LEU A 93 7.43 -5.14 -18.49
N VAL A 94 7.62 -3.83 -18.29
CA VAL A 94 8.55 -3.04 -19.14
C VAL A 94 10.00 -3.23 -18.71
N LEU A 95 10.25 -3.35 -17.40
CA LEU A 95 11.58 -3.24 -16.83
C LEU A 95 12.27 -4.58 -16.56
N PHE A 96 11.48 -5.65 -16.35
CA PHE A 96 11.99 -6.93 -15.86
C PHE A 96 11.61 -8.07 -16.80
N GLY A 97 12.41 -9.14 -16.79
CA GLY A 97 12.20 -10.32 -17.61
C GLY A 97 12.96 -11.55 -17.14
N PRO A 98 12.98 -12.62 -17.95
CA PRO A 98 13.64 -13.87 -17.59
C PRO A 98 15.12 -13.68 -17.25
N GLY A 99 15.53 -14.19 -16.08
CA GLY A 99 16.90 -14.11 -15.58
C GLY A 99 17.20 -12.87 -14.73
N ASP A 100 16.30 -11.90 -14.68
CA ASP A 100 16.42 -10.72 -13.83
C ASP A 100 16.04 -11.04 -12.37
N GLU A 101 16.75 -10.43 -11.42
CA GLU A 101 16.41 -10.40 -10.01
C GLU A 101 15.89 -9.01 -9.63
N VAL A 102 14.79 -8.99 -8.86
CA VAL A 102 14.18 -7.75 -8.37
C VAL A 102 14.10 -7.79 -6.85
N ILE A 103 14.82 -6.89 -6.20
CA ILE A 103 14.88 -6.81 -4.75
C ILE A 103 13.68 -6.03 -4.20
N THR A 104 13.07 -6.52 -3.12
CA THR A 104 12.11 -5.77 -2.30
C THR A 104 12.30 -6.07 -0.82
N HIS A 105 11.75 -5.23 0.05
CA HIS A 105 11.77 -5.49 1.49
C HIS A 105 10.60 -6.38 1.92
N GLN A 106 10.77 -7.15 3.00
CA GLN A 106 9.76 -8.01 3.62
C GLN A 106 9.56 -7.56 5.08
N PRO A 107 8.32 -7.44 5.63
CA PRO A 107 7.03 -7.76 4.97
C PRO A 107 6.72 -6.88 3.76
N TYR A 108 5.97 -7.44 2.80
CA TYR A 108 5.59 -6.73 1.57
C TYR A 108 4.11 -6.92 1.24
N TRP A 109 3.58 -6.01 0.45
CA TRP A 109 2.29 -6.25 -0.19
C TRP A 109 2.46 -7.35 -1.26
N PRO A 110 1.71 -8.48 -1.17
CA PRO A 110 1.95 -9.67 -2.03
C PRO A 110 1.95 -9.37 -3.53
N THR A 111 1.17 -8.36 -3.95
CA THR A 111 1.09 -7.97 -5.36
C THR A 111 2.46 -7.62 -5.95
N ILE A 112 3.40 -7.05 -5.18
CA ILE A 112 4.73 -6.66 -5.67
C ILE A 112 5.49 -7.90 -6.16
N VAL A 113 5.62 -8.93 -5.33
CA VAL A 113 6.36 -10.15 -5.69
C VAL A 113 5.64 -10.95 -6.78
N GLU A 114 4.31 -10.98 -6.75
CA GLU A 114 3.55 -11.68 -7.78
C GLU A 114 3.65 -10.99 -9.15
N GLN A 115 3.70 -9.65 -9.20
CA GLN A 115 3.89 -8.92 -10.45
C GLN A 115 5.31 -9.06 -11.00
N VAL A 116 6.33 -9.16 -10.15
CA VAL A 116 7.69 -9.51 -10.57
C VAL A 116 7.70 -10.90 -11.21
N LYS A 117 7.03 -11.89 -10.60
CA LYS A 117 6.89 -13.25 -11.19
C LYS A 117 6.09 -13.23 -12.50
N LEU A 118 5.05 -12.40 -12.62
CA LEU A 118 4.28 -12.24 -13.88
C LEU A 118 5.12 -11.64 -15.01
N ALA A 119 6.17 -10.90 -14.67
CA ALA A 119 7.18 -10.43 -15.63
C ALA A 119 8.27 -11.49 -15.92
N ASP A 120 8.11 -12.72 -15.43
CA ASP A 120 9.06 -13.83 -15.54
C ASP A 120 10.42 -13.55 -14.89
N ALA A 121 10.47 -12.60 -13.94
CA ALA A 121 11.63 -12.26 -13.14
C ALA A 121 11.57 -12.90 -11.74
N THR A 122 12.69 -12.92 -11.04
CA THR A 122 12.83 -13.52 -9.70
C THR A 122 12.76 -12.44 -8.62
N PRO A 123 11.76 -12.44 -7.72
CA PRO A 123 11.75 -11.55 -6.58
C PRO A 123 12.77 -12.00 -5.52
N VAL A 124 13.52 -11.05 -4.97
CA VAL A 124 14.46 -11.24 -3.88
C VAL A 124 14.00 -10.42 -2.68
N ALA A 125 13.46 -11.10 -1.67
CA ALA A 125 12.94 -10.44 -0.47
C ALA A 125 14.02 -10.24 0.59
N VAL A 126 14.19 -9.00 1.07
CA VAL A 126 15.10 -8.63 2.14
C VAL A 126 14.31 -8.40 3.42
N MET A 127 14.54 -9.26 4.42
CA MET A 127 13.81 -9.23 5.67
C MET A 127 14.14 -7.98 6.48
N THR A 128 13.10 -7.27 6.94
CA THR A 128 13.17 -6.25 7.99
C THR A 128 12.80 -6.85 9.34
N SER A 129 12.99 -6.12 10.43
CA SER A 129 12.81 -6.65 11.79
C SER A 129 11.82 -5.79 12.59
N PRO A 130 10.93 -6.40 13.39
CA PRO A 130 10.12 -5.65 14.35
C PRO A 130 10.97 -4.97 15.43
N GLY A 131 12.16 -5.53 15.74
CA GLY A 131 13.05 -4.98 16.77
C GLY A 131 13.63 -3.60 16.42
N ASP A 132 13.65 -3.23 15.13
CA ASP A 132 14.07 -1.92 14.64
C ASP A 132 12.95 -1.13 13.94
N GLY A 133 11.69 -1.48 14.21
CA GLY A 133 10.54 -0.79 13.64
C GLY A 133 10.23 -1.16 12.19
N PHE A 134 10.66 -2.30 11.71
CA PHE A 134 10.64 -2.69 10.29
C PHE A 134 11.39 -1.70 9.39
N ALA A 135 12.46 -1.11 9.91
CA ALA A 135 13.27 -0.17 9.17
C ALA A 135 13.90 -0.84 7.94
N ILE A 136 13.80 -0.14 6.80
CA ILE A 136 14.48 -0.56 5.57
C ILE A 136 15.89 0.01 5.60
N HIS A 137 16.89 -0.86 5.81
CA HIS A 137 18.30 -0.50 5.86
C HIS A 137 18.94 -0.67 4.48
N ALA A 138 19.58 0.38 3.99
CA ALA A 138 20.27 0.36 2.70
C ALA A 138 21.32 -0.75 2.65
N ASP A 139 22.11 -0.93 3.71
CA ASP A 139 23.15 -1.95 3.74
C ASP A 139 22.61 -3.37 3.53
N ARG A 140 21.42 -3.69 4.08
CA ARG A 140 20.77 -5.00 3.87
C ARG A 140 20.25 -5.13 2.43
N ILE A 141 19.62 -4.09 1.88
CA ILE A 141 19.15 -4.07 0.49
C ILE A 141 20.33 -4.22 -0.48
N LEU A 142 21.41 -3.47 -0.27
CA LEU A 142 22.58 -3.48 -1.14
C LEU A 142 23.39 -4.76 -1.04
N ALA A 143 23.42 -5.43 0.12
CA ALA A 143 24.04 -6.74 0.31
C ALA A 143 23.35 -7.86 -0.50
N ALA A 144 22.07 -7.68 -0.86
CA ALA A 144 21.32 -8.61 -1.70
C ALA A 144 21.55 -8.43 -3.21
N VAL A 145 22.29 -7.39 -3.62
CA VAL A 145 22.54 -7.09 -5.04
C VAL A 145 23.51 -8.13 -5.64
N THR A 146 23.12 -8.67 -6.78
CA THR A 146 23.91 -9.60 -7.58
C THR A 146 24.12 -9.04 -9.00
N PRO A 147 24.95 -9.67 -9.84
CA PRO A 147 25.03 -9.31 -11.27
C PRO A 147 23.72 -9.45 -12.05
N LYS A 148 22.72 -10.16 -11.51
CA LYS A 148 21.40 -10.34 -12.10
C LYS A 148 20.39 -9.29 -11.62
N THR A 149 20.73 -8.49 -10.62
CA THR A 149 19.81 -7.50 -10.07
C THR A 149 19.53 -6.43 -11.10
N ARG A 150 18.26 -6.37 -11.54
CA ARG A 150 17.75 -5.40 -12.52
C ARG A 150 16.99 -4.27 -11.87
N GLY A 151 16.36 -4.51 -10.72
CA GLY A 151 15.55 -3.49 -10.04
C GLY A 151 15.47 -3.67 -8.53
N ILE A 152 15.11 -2.57 -7.87
CA ILE A 152 14.77 -2.50 -6.44
C ILE A 152 13.40 -1.84 -6.34
N ILE A 153 12.45 -2.47 -5.65
CA ILE A 153 11.11 -1.94 -5.41
C ILE A 153 10.95 -1.61 -3.93
N ILE A 154 10.64 -0.36 -3.62
CA ILE A 154 10.38 0.11 -2.24
C ILE A 154 8.93 0.57 -2.13
N ASN A 155 8.16 -0.01 -1.21
CA ASN A 155 6.82 0.46 -0.84
C ASN A 155 6.91 1.27 0.46
N SER A 156 6.66 2.58 0.39
CA SER A 156 6.75 3.46 1.55
C SER A 156 5.77 4.64 1.42
N PRO A 157 4.85 4.81 2.37
CA PRO A 157 4.57 3.98 3.55
C PRO A 157 4.20 2.54 3.20
N CYS A 158 4.68 1.60 4.01
CA CYS A 158 4.58 0.16 3.73
C CYS A 158 3.20 -0.41 4.09
N ASN A 159 2.65 -1.25 3.22
CA ASN A 159 1.62 -2.23 3.55
C ASN A 159 2.31 -3.61 3.71
N PRO A 160 2.31 -4.24 4.90
CA PRO A 160 1.36 -4.08 6.00
C PRO A 160 1.84 -3.28 7.22
N THR A 161 3.10 -2.92 7.34
CA THR A 161 3.71 -2.47 8.60
C THR A 161 3.44 -1.02 8.96
N GLY A 162 3.09 -0.18 7.98
CA GLY A 162 3.03 1.27 8.14
C GLY A 162 4.40 1.94 8.33
N ALA A 163 5.48 1.20 8.16
CA ALA A 163 6.84 1.74 8.26
C ALA A 163 7.16 2.66 7.09
N LEU A 164 8.04 3.63 7.33
CA LEU A 164 8.62 4.52 6.33
C LEU A 164 10.08 4.18 6.16
N ILE A 165 10.58 4.20 4.92
CA ILE A 165 12.02 4.29 4.71
C ILE A 165 12.48 5.71 5.05
N SER A 166 13.57 5.86 5.81
CA SER A 166 14.15 7.19 6.05
C SER A 166 14.77 7.76 4.78
N GLU A 167 14.75 9.07 4.62
CA GLU A 167 15.38 9.73 3.47
C GLU A 167 16.87 9.40 3.37
N SER A 168 17.57 9.24 4.50
CA SER A 168 18.99 8.88 4.53
C SER A 168 19.25 7.49 3.98
N GLU A 169 18.44 6.50 4.36
CA GLU A 169 18.57 5.13 3.83
C GLU A 169 18.15 5.07 2.35
N PHE A 170 17.07 5.76 1.99
CA PHE A 170 16.63 5.83 0.60
C PHE A 170 17.67 6.49 -0.30
N ARG A 171 18.33 7.55 0.17
CA ARG A 171 19.41 8.23 -0.56
C ARG A 171 20.57 7.27 -0.88
N LYS A 172 21.02 6.47 0.09
CA LYS A 172 22.09 5.48 -0.14
C LYS A 172 21.70 4.46 -1.22
N ILE A 173 20.45 3.98 -1.19
CA ILE A 173 19.93 3.05 -2.21
C ILE A 173 19.89 3.75 -3.58
N ALA A 174 19.37 4.98 -3.64
CA ALA A 174 19.25 5.74 -4.87
C ALA A 174 20.62 6.08 -5.50
N GLU A 175 21.60 6.51 -4.68
CA GLU A 175 22.97 6.74 -5.14
C GLU A 175 23.62 5.49 -5.75
N PHE A 176 23.39 4.33 -5.13
CA PHE A 176 23.91 3.08 -5.65
C PHE A 176 23.19 2.67 -6.95
N ALA A 177 21.86 2.72 -6.96
CA ALA A 177 21.04 2.32 -8.09
C ALA A 177 21.34 3.19 -9.33
N GLY A 178 21.41 4.52 -9.16
CA GLY A 178 21.75 5.43 -10.26
C GLY A 178 23.15 5.21 -10.85
N LYS A 179 24.15 4.86 -10.00
CA LYS A 179 25.52 4.54 -10.47
C LYS A 179 25.62 3.20 -11.20
N LYS A 180 24.67 2.29 -10.98
CA LYS A 180 24.72 0.91 -11.48
C LYS A 180 23.66 0.61 -12.53
N ASP A 181 22.92 1.62 -13.01
CA ASP A 181 21.80 1.48 -13.93
C ASP A 181 20.76 0.44 -13.49
N ILE A 182 20.55 0.35 -12.16
CA ILE A 182 19.52 -0.48 -11.53
C ILE A 182 18.24 0.36 -11.41
N TRP A 183 17.12 -0.15 -11.86
CA TRP A 183 15.84 0.51 -11.72
C TRP A 183 15.43 0.64 -10.25
N LEU A 184 15.09 1.85 -9.81
CA LEU A 184 14.57 2.09 -8.48
C LEU A 184 13.10 2.51 -8.58
N VAL A 185 12.21 1.58 -8.25
CA VAL A 185 10.76 1.77 -8.29
C VAL A 185 10.25 2.06 -6.90
N VAL A 186 9.48 3.13 -6.75
CA VAL A 186 8.88 3.51 -5.47
C VAL A 186 7.37 3.46 -5.57
N ASP A 187 6.74 2.60 -4.77
CA ASP A 187 5.29 2.59 -4.59
C ASP A 187 4.90 3.60 -3.51
N LEU A 188 4.29 4.69 -3.93
CA LEU A 188 3.83 5.80 -3.10
C LEU A 188 2.31 5.81 -2.90
N CYS A 189 1.64 4.67 -2.98
CA CYS A 189 0.18 4.58 -2.86
C CYS A 189 -0.36 5.25 -1.57
N TYR A 190 0.45 5.33 -0.51
CA TYR A 190 0.10 5.92 0.78
C TYR A 190 0.80 7.26 1.05
N GLU A 191 1.36 7.93 0.04
CA GLU A 191 2.18 9.16 0.18
C GLU A 191 1.54 10.29 1.00
N LYS A 192 0.21 10.37 1.02
CA LYS A 192 -0.56 11.38 1.79
C LYS A 192 -0.96 10.90 3.19
N LEU A 193 -0.68 9.66 3.53
CA LEU A 193 -1.01 9.07 4.81
C LEU A 193 0.28 8.85 5.62
N ILE A 194 0.94 9.94 5.98
CA ILE A 194 2.14 9.98 6.81
C ILE A 194 1.83 10.81 8.05
N TYR A 195 2.07 10.23 9.21
CA TYR A 195 1.78 10.83 10.50
C TYR A 195 3.00 11.55 11.08
N ASP A 196 2.73 12.43 12.05
CA ASP A 196 3.73 13.02 12.93
C ASP A 196 4.85 13.81 12.19
N SER A 197 4.53 14.33 10.98
CA SER A 197 5.40 15.18 10.17
C SER A 197 6.80 14.57 9.89
N VAL A 198 6.87 13.26 9.73
CA VAL A 198 8.12 12.58 9.37
C VAL A 198 8.55 13.00 7.98
N PRO A 199 9.80 13.44 7.77
CA PRO A 199 10.33 13.78 6.44
C PRO A 199 10.27 12.56 5.50
N HIS A 200 9.69 12.74 4.31
CA HIS A 200 9.52 11.66 3.34
C HIS A 200 9.45 12.19 1.89
N ASN A 201 10.48 12.94 1.49
CA ASN A 201 10.56 13.46 0.13
C ASN A 201 11.34 12.52 -0.81
N LEU A 202 10.85 11.29 -0.96
CA LEU A 202 11.46 10.29 -1.84
C LEU A 202 11.44 10.71 -3.32
N PRO A 203 10.37 11.37 -3.85
CA PRO A 203 10.37 11.87 -5.23
C PRO A 203 11.54 12.79 -5.55
N LYS A 204 11.91 13.69 -4.64
CA LYS A 204 13.04 14.61 -4.83
C LYS A 204 14.37 13.86 -4.87
N ILE A 205 14.57 12.92 -3.96
CA ILE A 205 15.78 12.09 -3.92
C ILE A 205 15.90 11.26 -5.21
N LEU A 206 14.79 10.68 -5.66
CA LEU A 206 14.75 9.87 -6.87
C LEU A 206 15.08 10.70 -8.11
N ALA A 207 14.47 11.88 -8.24
CA ALA A 207 14.74 12.78 -9.37
C ALA A 207 16.20 13.26 -9.42
N ASP A 208 16.80 13.52 -8.26
CA ASP A 208 18.19 14.01 -8.17
C ASP A 208 19.22 12.91 -8.46
N LEU A 209 18.95 11.66 -8.06
CA LEU A 209 19.96 10.61 -8.05
C LEU A 209 19.71 9.49 -9.09
N CYS A 210 18.48 9.34 -9.55
CA CYS A 210 18.08 8.31 -10.51
C CYS A 210 17.24 8.90 -11.66
N PRO A 211 17.66 9.98 -12.33
CA PRO A 211 16.85 10.64 -13.35
C PRO A 211 16.50 9.70 -14.53
N GLU A 212 17.34 8.71 -14.84
CA GLU A 212 17.16 7.77 -15.95
C GLU A 212 16.64 6.39 -15.52
N THR A 213 16.61 6.09 -14.21
CA THR A 213 16.24 4.78 -13.68
C THR A 213 15.23 4.84 -12.53
N GLY A 214 14.81 6.03 -12.14
CA GLY A 214 13.83 6.24 -11.08
C GLY A 214 12.40 6.17 -11.61
N VAL A 215 11.55 5.42 -10.90
CA VAL A 215 10.13 5.26 -11.24
C VAL A 215 9.26 5.44 -9.99
N ILE A 216 8.21 6.23 -10.11
CA ILE A 216 7.19 6.41 -9.08
C ILE A 216 5.90 5.77 -9.55
N CYS A 217 5.31 4.91 -8.72
CA CYS A 217 3.95 4.41 -8.88
C CYS A 217 3.04 5.07 -7.86
N GLY A 218 2.15 5.95 -8.32
CA GLY A 218 1.22 6.72 -7.50
C GLY A 218 -0.24 6.31 -7.70
N SER A 219 -1.12 6.80 -6.83
CA SER A 219 -2.55 6.46 -6.91
C SER A 219 -3.44 7.49 -6.22
N ALA A 220 -4.61 7.76 -6.82
CA ALA A 220 -5.68 8.51 -6.17
C ALA A 220 -6.44 7.68 -5.11
N SER A 221 -6.25 6.35 -5.08
CA SER A 221 -7.07 5.41 -4.33
C SER A 221 -7.18 5.71 -2.84
N LYS A 222 -6.05 6.00 -2.18
CA LYS A 222 -6.01 6.12 -0.72
C LYS A 222 -6.13 7.56 -0.24
N ALA A 223 -5.37 8.46 -0.87
CA ALA A 223 -5.37 9.88 -0.52
C ALA A 223 -6.73 10.55 -0.68
N TYR A 224 -7.51 10.13 -1.69
CA TYR A 224 -8.78 10.76 -2.06
C TYR A 224 -10.00 9.86 -1.86
N ALA A 225 -9.86 8.74 -1.14
CA ALA A 225 -10.94 7.74 -0.96
C ALA A 225 -11.57 7.33 -2.30
N MET A 226 -10.73 6.94 -3.26
CA MET A 226 -11.11 6.66 -4.65
C MET A 226 -10.74 5.24 -5.09
N THR A 227 -10.82 4.26 -4.22
CA THR A 227 -10.41 2.87 -4.54
C THR A 227 -11.18 2.28 -5.71
N GLY A 228 -12.50 2.49 -5.74
CA GLY A 228 -13.40 2.01 -6.80
C GLY A 228 -13.30 2.77 -8.13
N TRP A 229 -12.71 3.97 -8.14
CA TRP A 229 -12.57 4.80 -9.34
C TRP A 229 -11.48 4.31 -10.29
N ARG A 230 -10.54 3.52 -9.80
CA ARG A 230 -9.47 2.89 -10.58
C ARG A 230 -8.62 3.90 -11.36
N CYS A 231 -7.96 4.85 -10.67
CA CYS A 231 -6.98 5.75 -11.26
C CYS A 231 -5.70 5.83 -10.42
N GLY A 232 -4.58 5.72 -11.10
CA GLY A 232 -3.23 5.91 -10.61
C GLY A 232 -2.34 6.39 -11.75
N TRP A 233 -1.06 6.44 -11.51
CA TRP A 233 -0.08 6.90 -12.49
C TRP A 233 1.29 6.29 -12.28
N THR A 234 2.05 6.21 -13.36
CA THR A 234 3.51 6.03 -13.32
C THR A 234 4.17 7.35 -13.69
N ILE A 235 5.21 7.73 -12.98
CA ILE A 235 6.13 8.81 -13.33
C ILE A 235 7.53 8.20 -13.48
N GLY A 236 8.19 8.44 -14.62
CA GLY A 236 9.52 7.91 -14.90
C GLY A 236 10.13 8.51 -16.14
N PRO A 237 11.27 8.01 -16.59
CA PRO A 237 11.90 8.46 -17.84
C PRO A 237 10.94 8.34 -19.03
N ALA A 238 10.86 9.36 -19.88
CA ALA A 238 9.90 9.40 -21.00
C ALA A 238 9.97 8.17 -21.93
N LYS A 239 11.16 7.59 -22.10
CA LYS A 239 11.37 6.36 -22.88
C LYS A 239 10.67 5.14 -22.24
N MET A 240 10.76 5.02 -20.91
CA MET A 240 10.09 3.96 -20.17
C MET A 240 8.57 4.15 -20.20
N VAL A 241 8.08 5.38 -20.01
CA VAL A 241 6.65 5.72 -20.10
C VAL A 241 6.11 5.42 -21.50
N ALA A 242 6.88 5.66 -22.56
CA ALA A 242 6.49 5.28 -23.93
C ALA A 242 6.35 3.75 -24.10
N ALA A 243 7.19 2.96 -23.44
CA ALA A 243 7.08 1.50 -23.46
C ALA A 243 5.85 1.02 -22.65
N GLU A 244 5.56 1.61 -21.48
CA GLU A 244 4.32 1.34 -20.74
C GLU A 244 3.08 1.68 -21.57
N ASN A 245 3.10 2.81 -22.30
CA ASN A 245 2.01 3.20 -23.18
C ASN A 245 1.76 2.15 -24.28
N ALA A 246 2.82 1.57 -24.84
CA ALA A 246 2.69 0.50 -25.83
C ALA A 246 2.01 -0.75 -25.23
N ILE A 247 2.42 -1.20 -24.05
CA ILE A 247 1.78 -2.32 -23.34
C ILE A 247 0.31 -1.98 -23.00
N GLN A 248 0.06 -0.82 -22.41
CA GLN A 248 -1.27 -0.41 -21.99
C GLN A 248 -2.24 -0.29 -23.16
N SER A 249 -1.78 0.14 -24.34
CA SER A 249 -2.60 0.25 -25.54
C SER A 249 -3.23 -1.08 -25.98
N HIS A 250 -2.54 -2.20 -25.67
CA HIS A 250 -2.99 -3.55 -25.99
C HIS A 250 -3.61 -4.31 -24.80
N ALA A 251 -3.42 -3.79 -23.57
CA ALA A 251 -3.95 -4.43 -22.37
C ALA A 251 -5.31 -3.87 -21.96
N THR A 252 -5.40 -2.57 -21.68
CA THR A 252 -6.58 -1.92 -21.10
C THR A 252 -7.03 -0.67 -21.83
N SER A 253 -6.25 -0.15 -22.79
CA SER A 253 -6.45 1.17 -23.38
C SER A 253 -6.36 2.29 -22.33
N ASN A 254 -7.09 3.39 -22.51
CA ASN A 254 -7.09 4.53 -21.58
C ASN A 254 -7.84 4.21 -20.25
N VAL A 255 -7.48 4.92 -19.19
CA VAL A 255 -8.27 4.97 -17.95
C VAL A 255 -9.67 5.52 -18.26
N ASN A 256 -10.67 5.10 -17.49
CA ASN A 256 -12.04 5.60 -17.61
C ASN A 256 -12.06 7.14 -17.73
N SER A 257 -12.70 7.66 -18.76
CA SER A 257 -12.68 9.09 -19.12
C SER A 257 -13.26 9.98 -18.02
N ILE A 258 -14.39 9.58 -17.45
CA ILE A 258 -15.07 10.31 -16.37
C ILE A 258 -14.18 10.36 -15.12
N THR A 259 -13.56 9.21 -14.79
CA THR A 259 -12.61 9.14 -13.68
C THR A 259 -11.42 10.09 -13.87
N GLN A 260 -10.93 10.26 -15.10
CA GLN A 260 -9.82 11.18 -15.35
C GLN A 260 -10.20 12.63 -14.98
N LYS A 261 -11.42 13.08 -15.32
CA LYS A 261 -11.93 14.41 -14.94
C LYS A 261 -12.07 14.56 -13.43
N ALA A 262 -12.61 13.53 -12.77
CA ALA A 262 -12.69 13.51 -11.30
C ALA A 262 -11.32 13.61 -10.62
N VAL A 263 -10.29 12.93 -11.17
CA VAL A 263 -8.94 12.96 -10.59
C VAL A 263 -8.22 14.29 -10.88
N VAL A 264 -8.54 15.01 -11.97
CA VAL A 264 -8.09 16.40 -12.15
C VAL A 264 -8.55 17.27 -10.98
N GLU A 265 -9.82 17.17 -10.60
CA GLU A 265 -10.34 17.90 -9.42
C GLU A 265 -9.67 17.41 -8.12
N ALA A 266 -9.43 16.11 -7.96
CA ALA A 266 -8.76 15.58 -6.78
C ALA A 266 -7.35 16.18 -6.60
N LEU A 267 -6.58 16.34 -7.69
CA LEU A 267 -5.21 16.85 -7.64
C LEU A 267 -5.12 18.36 -7.55
N ASN A 268 -5.98 19.09 -8.31
CA ASN A 268 -5.95 20.54 -8.39
C ASN A 268 -6.82 21.24 -7.33
N GLY A 269 -7.84 20.55 -6.83
CA GLY A 269 -8.78 21.09 -5.85
C GLY A 269 -8.19 21.25 -4.45
N VAL A 270 -9.03 21.71 -3.53
CA VAL A 270 -8.62 21.93 -2.13
C VAL A 270 -8.26 20.60 -1.44
N GLN A 271 -7.14 20.58 -0.73
CA GLN A 271 -6.64 19.39 -0.05
C GLN A 271 -7.15 19.22 1.40
N THR A 272 -8.08 20.08 1.83
CA THR A 272 -8.67 20.01 3.18
C THR A 272 -9.29 18.64 3.51
N PRO A 273 -10.02 17.97 2.59
CA PRO A 273 -10.57 16.64 2.86
C PRO A 273 -9.47 15.59 3.11
N VAL A 274 -8.35 15.65 2.38
CA VAL A 274 -7.21 14.74 2.57
C VAL A 274 -6.62 14.94 3.97
N LYS A 275 -6.44 16.19 4.38
CA LYS A 275 -5.95 16.52 5.72
C LYS A 275 -6.89 16.04 6.82
N ALA A 276 -8.19 16.24 6.65
CA ALA A 276 -9.20 15.79 7.62
C ALA A 276 -9.17 14.26 7.80
N MET A 277 -9.07 13.51 6.70
CA MET A 277 -8.92 12.05 6.75
C MET A 277 -7.63 11.64 7.47
N LEU A 278 -6.52 12.31 7.19
CA LEU A 278 -5.24 12.03 7.86
C LEU A 278 -5.32 12.26 9.37
N ASP A 279 -5.96 13.35 9.80
CA ASP A 279 -6.11 13.69 11.23
C ASP A 279 -7.00 12.65 11.94
N GLU A 280 -8.08 12.20 11.30
CA GLU A 280 -8.94 11.13 11.82
C GLU A 280 -8.19 9.80 11.89
N TYR A 281 -7.47 9.41 10.84
CA TYR A 281 -6.64 8.19 10.88
C TYR A 281 -5.56 8.24 11.96
N ARG A 282 -4.96 9.40 12.22
CA ARG A 282 -4.02 9.56 13.35
C ARG A 282 -4.70 9.26 14.69
N THR A 283 -5.91 9.79 14.90
CA THR A 283 -6.70 9.55 16.11
C THR A 283 -7.03 8.07 16.25
N ARG A 284 -7.47 7.41 15.20
CA ARG A 284 -7.79 5.97 15.18
C ARG A 284 -6.55 5.11 15.44
N ARG A 285 -5.42 5.43 14.80
CA ARG A 285 -4.14 4.77 15.03
C ARG A 285 -3.74 4.81 16.50
N ASP A 286 -3.78 5.99 17.10
CA ASP A 286 -3.33 6.20 18.47
C ASP A 286 -4.20 5.46 19.48
N ASN A 287 -5.51 5.46 19.29
CA ASN A 287 -6.44 4.70 20.12
C ASN A 287 -6.25 3.19 19.95
N LEU A 288 -6.24 2.70 18.70
CA LEU A 288 -6.07 1.26 18.44
C LEU A 288 -4.75 0.73 19.00
N TYR A 289 -3.66 1.48 18.82
CA TYR A 289 -2.35 1.15 19.40
C TYR A 289 -2.46 0.98 20.94
N GLY A 290 -3.06 1.93 21.64
CA GLY A 290 -3.21 1.87 23.09
C GLY A 290 -4.07 0.68 23.55
N TRP A 291 -5.15 0.36 22.83
CA TRP A 291 -6.02 -0.76 23.19
C TRP A 291 -5.36 -2.12 22.95
N LEU A 292 -4.61 -2.29 21.87
CA LEU A 292 -3.92 -3.55 21.58
C LEU A 292 -2.76 -3.82 22.52
N THR A 293 -1.96 -2.79 22.82
CA THR A 293 -0.78 -2.91 23.70
C THR A 293 -1.12 -2.99 25.19
N ALA A 294 -2.40 -2.94 25.56
CA ALA A 294 -2.86 -3.21 26.91
C ALA A 294 -2.63 -4.67 27.34
N ASP A 295 -2.53 -5.61 26.38
CA ASP A 295 -2.13 -7.00 26.67
C ASP A 295 -0.66 -7.21 26.22
N PRO A 296 0.26 -7.60 27.11
CA PRO A 296 1.69 -7.70 26.80
C PRO A 296 2.03 -8.78 25.77
N ARG A 297 1.12 -9.72 25.48
CA ARG A 297 1.28 -10.77 24.47
C ARG A 297 0.98 -10.27 23.06
N ILE A 298 0.45 -9.04 22.93
CA ILE A 298 0.24 -8.37 21.64
C ILE A 298 1.29 -7.27 21.53
N LYS A 299 2.37 -7.57 20.82
CA LYS A 299 3.44 -6.60 20.61
C LYS A 299 3.17 -5.81 19.34
N CYS A 300 3.03 -4.51 19.45
CA CYS A 300 2.71 -3.68 18.31
C CYS A 300 3.64 -2.48 18.22
N LEU A 301 4.04 -2.16 17.00
CA LEU A 301 4.70 -0.91 16.68
C LEU A 301 3.66 0.12 16.23
N LYS A 302 3.84 1.36 16.63
CA LYS A 302 2.98 2.45 16.20
C LYS A 302 3.36 2.84 14.77
N PRO A 303 2.48 2.64 13.78
CA PRO A 303 2.83 2.88 12.37
C PRO A 303 3.05 4.37 12.11
N ALA A 304 4.05 4.70 11.29
CA ALA A 304 4.34 6.06 10.88
C ALA A 304 3.53 6.49 9.65
N GLY A 305 2.94 5.54 8.92
CA GLY A 305 2.12 5.82 7.73
C GLY A 305 1.10 4.74 7.42
N ALA A 306 0.39 4.88 6.27
CA ALA A 306 -0.72 4.05 5.84
C ALA A 306 -1.90 4.05 6.83
N PHE A 307 -2.74 3.02 6.84
CA PHE A 307 -3.83 2.85 7.82
C PHE A 307 -3.90 1.41 8.34
N TYR A 308 -2.73 0.81 8.59
CA TYR A 308 -2.62 -0.56 9.10
C TYR A 308 -1.84 -0.60 10.40
N MET A 309 -2.32 -1.43 11.32
CA MET A 309 -1.58 -1.92 12.46
C MET A 309 -1.11 -3.34 12.16
N PHE A 310 0.13 -3.68 12.53
CA PHE A 310 0.73 -4.99 12.24
C PHE A 310 1.31 -5.63 13.50
N PRO A 311 0.44 -6.05 14.45
CA PRO A 311 0.88 -6.62 15.71
C PRO A 311 1.50 -8.01 15.54
N ASP A 312 2.58 -8.25 16.29
CA ASP A 312 3.13 -9.56 16.59
C ASP A 312 2.24 -10.23 17.64
N ILE A 313 1.69 -11.38 17.28
CA ILE A 313 0.83 -12.20 18.13
C ILE A 313 1.47 -13.56 18.47
N SER A 314 2.77 -13.72 18.25
CA SER A 314 3.47 -15.01 18.44
C SER A 314 3.30 -15.55 19.86
N GLU A 315 3.39 -14.68 20.88
CA GLU A 315 3.17 -15.09 22.28
C GLU A 315 1.71 -15.45 22.55
N ALA A 316 0.76 -14.71 21.96
CA ALA A 316 -0.66 -15.02 22.06
C ALA A 316 -1.01 -16.34 21.36
N MET A 317 -0.40 -16.60 20.20
CA MET A 317 -0.53 -17.87 19.46
C MET A 317 0.01 -19.05 20.30
N ALA A 318 1.21 -18.92 20.85
CA ALA A 318 1.81 -19.95 21.69
C ALA A 318 0.95 -20.26 22.93
N ALA A 319 0.45 -19.23 23.61
CA ALA A 319 -0.43 -19.39 24.78
C ALA A 319 -1.77 -20.04 24.41
N GLY A 320 -2.30 -19.78 23.21
CA GLY A 320 -3.57 -20.34 22.72
C GLY A 320 -3.44 -21.67 21.99
N GLY A 321 -2.21 -22.21 21.80
CA GLY A 321 -1.97 -23.46 21.09
C GLY A 321 -2.12 -23.39 19.57
N PHE A 322 -2.04 -22.18 18.97
CA PHE A 322 -2.11 -21.98 17.52
C PHE A 322 -0.75 -22.13 16.89
N ARG A 323 -0.68 -22.82 15.75
CA ARG A 323 0.57 -23.04 14.99
C ARG A 323 0.82 -21.98 13.94
N THR A 324 -0.24 -21.34 13.43
CA THR A 324 -0.18 -20.35 12.35
C THR A 324 -1.08 -19.14 12.67
N SER A 325 -0.76 -17.97 12.10
CA SER A 325 -1.64 -16.80 12.18
C SER A 325 -2.97 -17.04 11.44
N ILE A 326 -2.99 -17.97 10.48
CA ILE A 326 -4.22 -18.39 9.79
C ILE A 326 -5.16 -19.08 10.77
N GLU A 327 -4.66 -20.05 11.56
CA GLU A 327 -5.45 -20.73 12.59
C GLU A 327 -5.98 -19.74 13.64
N PHE A 328 -5.12 -18.82 14.09
CA PHE A 328 -5.51 -17.76 15.02
C PHE A 328 -6.61 -16.86 14.46
N ALA A 329 -6.44 -16.35 13.23
CA ALA A 329 -7.40 -15.47 12.58
C ALA A 329 -8.76 -16.16 12.33
N GLN A 330 -8.75 -17.44 11.96
CA GLN A 330 -9.98 -18.22 11.80
C GLN A 330 -10.69 -18.41 13.14
N ALA A 331 -9.98 -18.79 14.19
CA ALA A 331 -10.57 -18.98 15.53
C ALA A 331 -11.11 -17.66 16.11
N LEU A 332 -10.42 -16.53 15.90
CA LEU A 332 -10.89 -15.21 16.28
C LEU A 332 -12.20 -14.83 15.57
N LEU A 333 -12.28 -15.12 14.26
CA LEU A 333 -13.49 -14.88 13.48
C LEU A 333 -14.65 -15.75 13.96
N ASP A 334 -14.40 -17.04 14.23
CA ASP A 334 -15.44 -18.00 14.63
C ASP A 334 -15.98 -17.73 16.04
N ASP A 335 -15.10 -17.34 16.98
CA ASP A 335 -15.47 -17.10 18.39
C ASP A 335 -15.98 -15.67 18.64
N LYS A 336 -15.25 -14.67 18.09
CA LYS A 336 -15.48 -13.26 18.44
C LYS A 336 -16.07 -12.42 17.31
N ARG A 337 -16.27 -13.00 16.12
CA ARG A 337 -16.74 -12.27 14.92
C ARG A 337 -15.87 -11.06 14.55
N VAL A 338 -14.56 -11.22 14.72
CA VAL A 338 -13.55 -10.23 14.33
C VAL A 338 -12.68 -10.85 13.24
N ALA A 339 -12.64 -10.20 12.08
CA ALA A 339 -11.81 -10.60 10.95
C ALA A 339 -10.54 -9.77 10.88
N VAL A 340 -9.40 -10.44 10.72
CA VAL A 340 -8.08 -9.86 10.53
C VAL A 340 -7.38 -10.55 9.36
N THR A 341 -6.36 -9.92 8.76
CA THR A 341 -5.56 -10.58 7.73
C THR A 341 -4.36 -11.28 8.39
N PRO A 342 -4.20 -12.61 8.23
CA PRO A 342 -3.06 -13.33 8.79
C PRO A 342 -1.73 -12.89 8.16
N GLY A 343 -0.66 -12.93 8.94
CA GLY A 343 0.67 -12.46 8.55
C GLY A 343 1.30 -13.26 7.41
N GLU A 344 0.91 -14.53 7.24
CA GLU A 344 1.33 -15.36 6.12
C GLU A 344 0.99 -14.74 4.75
N ALA A 345 -0.07 -13.91 4.68
CA ALA A 345 -0.41 -13.16 3.48
C ALA A 345 0.67 -12.10 3.09
N PHE A 346 1.58 -11.80 3.99
CA PHE A 346 2.68 -10.83 3.83
C PHE A 346 4.05 -11.48 4.04
N ASP A 347 4.08 -12.82 3.97
CA ASP A 347 5.26 -13.65 4.25
C ASP A 347 5.85 -13.39 5.65
N SER A 348 4.98 -13.20 6.64
CA SER A 348 5.33 -12.85 8.02
C SER A 348 4.46 -13.62 9.02
N PRO A 349 4.69 -14.94 9.18
CA PRO A 349 3.97 -15.73 10.17
C PRO A 349 4.20 -15.18 11.59
N GLY A 350 3.21 -15.34 12.47
CA GLY A 350 3.25 -14.77 13.82
C GLY A 350 2.68 -13.35 13.93
N PHE A 351 2.30 -12.74 12.81
CA PHE A 351 1.69 -11.42 12.78
C PHE A 351 0.24 -11.47 12.28
N ILE A 352 -0.50 -10.40 12.52
CA ILE A 352 -1.78 -10.11 11.84
C ILE A 352 -1.78 -8.67 11.35
N ARG A 353 -2.46 -8.38 10.25
CA ARG A 353 -2.73 -7.01 9.83
C ARG A 353 -4.16 -6.62 10.19
N MET A 354 -4.29 -5.45 10.82
CA MET A 354 -5.55 -4.81 11.15
C MET A 354 -5.63 -3.45 10.47
N SER A 355 -6.61 -3.24 9.61
CA SER A 355 -6.91 -1.92 9.05
C SER A 355 -7.65 -1.07 10.09
N TYR A 356 -7.24 0.19 10.28
CA TYR A 356 -8.02 1.16 11.05
C TYR A 356 -8.86 2.11 10.18
N ALA A 357 -9.02 1.75 8.91
CA ALA A 357 -10.00 2.38 8.02
C ALA A 357 -11.40 1.82 8.27
N THR A 358 -11.92 2.08 9.47
CA THR A 358 -13.28 1.75 9.93
C THR A 358 -13.67 2.68 11.08
N SER A 359 -14.93 2.65 11.53
CA SER A 359 -15.41 3.53 12.60
C SER A 359 -14.67 3.34 13.92
N MET A 360 -14.58 4.39 14.72
CA MET A 360 -13.98 4.34 16.06
C MET A 360 -14.69 3.31 16.97
N GLU A 361 -16.00 3.15 16.80
CA GLU A 361 -16.78 2.15 17.52
C GLU A 361 -16.33 0.73 17.18
N ASN A 362 -16.19 0.42 15.87
CA ASN A 362 -15.68 -0.86 15.40
C ASN A 362 -14.26 -1.11 15.91
N LEU A 363 -13.40 -0.09 15.89
CA LEU A 363 -12.02 -0.22 16.39
C LEU A 363 -12.00 -0.56 17.88
N LYS A 364 -12.80 0.14 18.68
CA LYS A 364 -12.89 -0.08 20.13
C LYS A 364 -13.44 -1.47 20.46
N GLU A 365 -14.56 -1.83 19.85
CA GLU A 365 -15.21 -3.11 20.11
C GLU A 365 -14.39 -4.29 19.57
N GLY A 366 -13.87 -4.18 18.35
CA GLY A 366 -13.07 -5.25 17.75
C GLY A 366 -11.75 -5.49 18.47
N SER A 367 -11.05 -4.43 18.91
CA SER A 367 -9.84 -4.57 19.74
C SER A 367 -10.16 -5.18 21.10
N ARG A 368 -11.25 -4.77 21.77
CA ARG A 368 -11.71 -5.38 23.02
C ARG A 368 -11.94 -6.90 22.85
N ARG A 369 -12.67 -7.30 21.80
CA ARG A 369 -12.93 -8.72 21.52
C ARG A 369 -11.65 -9.51 21.24
N LEU A 370 -10.68 -8.92 20.52
CA LEU A 370 -9.39 -9.54 20.26
C LEU A 370 -8.59 -9.73 21.55
N VAL A 371 -8.50 -8.71 22.39
CA VAL A 371 -7.81 -8.80 23.69
C VAL A 371 -8.47 -9.85 24.60
N GLU A 372 -9.79 -9.86 24.72
CA GLU A 372 -10.51 -10.89 25.48
C GLU A 372 -10.28 -12.31 24.92
N PHE A 373 -10.22 -12.46 23.59
CA PHE A 373 -9.91 -13.74 22.95
C PHE A 373 -8.52 -14.25 23.35
N VAL A 374 -7.52 -13.37 23.36
CA VAL A 374 -6.16 -13.69 23.80
C VAL A 374 -6.12 -14.04 25.28
N GLN A 375 -6.81 -13.27 26.13
CA GLN A 375 -6.85 -13.47 27.58
C GLN A 375 -7.53 -14.80 27.98
N ALA A 376 -8.65 -15.12 27.36
CA ALA A 376 -9.41 -16.33 27.65
C ALA A 376 -8.61 -17.62 27.34
N ARG A 377 -7.66 -17.57 26.41
CA ARG A 377 -6.85 -18.72 26.02
C ARG A 377 -5.53 -18.86 26.76
N ALA A 378 -5.09 -17.83 27.47
CA ALA A 378 -3.86 -17.88 28.28
C ALA A 378 -3.92 -18.78 29.51
N GLY A 379 -5.12 -19.21 29.92
CA GLY A 379 -5.35 -20.10 31.05
C GLY A 379 -5.83 -21.50 30.67
N ALA A 380 -6.05 -21.76 29.38
CA ALA A 380 -6.49 -23.08 28.94
C ALA A 380 -5.29 -24.03 28.81
N PRO A 381 -5.29 -25.25 29.44
CA PRO A 381 -4.26 -26.24 29.17
C PRO A 381 -4.29 -26.56 27.67
N ALA A 382 -3.08 -26.68 27.06
CA ALA A 382 -2.93 -27.03 25.64
C ALA A 382 -3.85 -28.24 25.34
N ALA A 383 -4.82 -28.04 24.45
CA ALA A 383 -5.70 -29.12 24.03
C ALA A 383 -4.82 -30.21 23.43
N ALA A 384 -4.82 -31.39 24.06
CA ALA A 384 -4.08 -32.55 23.60
C ALA A 384 -4.47 -32.81 22.13
N ALA A 385 -3.44 -32.80 21.26
CA ALA A 385 -3.60 -33.13 19.85
C ALA A 385 -4.32 -34.46 19.71
N ARG A 386 -5.52 -34.43 19.11
CA ARG A 386 -6.19 -35.63 18.61
C ARG A 386 -5.95 -35.77 17.12
#